data_ee78240b4e0888d87227a3d1c76dd119
#
_entry.id   ee78240b4e0888d87227a3d1c76dd119
#
_cell.length_a   1.000
_cell.length_b   1.000
_cell.length_c   1.000
_cell.angle_alpha   90.00
_cell.angle_beta   90.00
_cell.angle_gamma   90.00
#
_symmetry.space_group_name_H-M   'P 1'
#
loop_
_entity.id
_entity.type
_entity.pdbx_description
1 polymer ?
#
loop_
_entity_poly.entity_id
_entity_poly.type
_entity_poly.pdbx_seq_one_letter_code
_entity_poly.pdbx_strand_id
1 'polypeptide(L)'
;MIDFIRLIKNKFALIATDKDELGLFAFLAVYLMSWTLLSALLLLSSELDSIEQVVWSQSWQWGYYKHPPLPSALLHALNALFGGPSIGLTVFAAQGCSVVALFYVWLLAKQMLPKKQAIVAVLITSLIAYHNSRAFTFNHNTVSLPFTAAALYYFYSALRNPKSLSNWLWLGIACGLAMLTKYSAMLIIASFFVFIIWQRLWSDTRIILGFLVSSIIFMLVISPHVLWLVDNNWIPFTYIHDKLAESDSRLGILIGFVANVMVRLVFALPLLLGVWFFIKKGTIKVKTIPETGLPESNHDLRFLLVVLLTPLILSMMVPLLSASPLNSNWVTAFFLPSGILITKCFYKQLDDTQLLKVVSGLAWITQAIILIFFFAVALIYPNIVGSAARLNFPGEALANKVTEIWSAQQKEPLAILISDSWTGGNVLLYARPEPTLFIDNNALESPWVNAQDVAACGAFIILVKTETVPDAYSLLFSQATAKGGFSLSWGHAPRGKELHYSWAIKPPMPGAAPCRFTSQLDKVAQ
;
A
#
# COMPACT_ATOMS: atom_id res chain seq x y z
N MET A 1 20.96 -21.32 -0.57
CA MET A 1 19.78 -21.21 0.30
C MET A 1 20.13 -21.38 1.78
N ILE A 2 20.83 -22.44 2.20
CA ILE A 2 21.22 -22.70 3.61
C ILE A 2 22.14 -21.60 4.17
N ASP A 3 23.12 -21.13 3.42
CA ASP A 3 24.04 -20.07 3.84
C ASP A 3 23.36 -18.69 3.91
N PHE A 4 22.39 -18.44 3.05
CA PHE A 4 21.57 -17.22 3.09
C PHE A 4 20.65 -17.19 4.33
N ILE A 5 20.04 -18.32 4.67
CA ILE A 5 19.25 -18.50 5.89
C ILE A 5 20.13 -18.35 7.14
N ARG A 6 21.37 -18.88 7.10
CA ARG A 6 22.34 -18.75 8.19
C ARG A 6 22.84 -17.31 8.35
N LEU A 7 23.07 -16.60 7.25
CA LEU A 7 23.42 -15.18 7.25
C LEU A 7 22.29 -14.29 7.82
N ILE A 8 21.04 -14.58 7.43
CA ILE A 8 19.85 -13.93 7.97
C ILE A 8 19.73 -14.24 9.47
N LYS A 9 19.84 -15.49 9.87
CA LYS A 9 19.76 -15.91 11.28
C LYS A 9 20.83 -15.25 12.15
N ASN A 10 22.07 -15.15 11.65
CA ASN A 10 23.16 -14.48 12.35
C ASN A 10 22.97 -12.94 12.40
N LYS A 11 22.46 -12.31 11.37
CA LYS A 11 22.09 -10.88 11.40
C LYS A 11 20.88 -10.61 12.30
N PHE A 12 19.87 -11.47 12.29
CA PHE A 12 18.75 -11.34 13.22
C PHE A 12 19.16 -11.57 14.69
N ALA A 13 20.06 -12.50 14.97
CA ALA A 13 20.62 -12.70 16.31
C ALA A 13 21.46 -11.50 16.78
N LEU A 14 22.05 -10.72 15.86
CA LEU A 14 22.73 -9.45 16.14
C LEU A 14 21.76 -8.27 16.35
N ILE A 15 20.51 -8.38 15.85
CA ILE A 15 19.49 -7.33 15.91
C ILE A 15 18.61 -7.50 17.14
N ALA A 16 18.20 -8.74 17.48
CA ALA A 16 17.39 -9.04 18.66
C ALA A 16 18.29 -9.52 19.81
N THR A 17 18.67 -8.59 20.68
CA THR A 17 19.62 -8.86 21.77
C THR A 17 18.98 -9.38 23.05
N ASP A 18 17.63 -9.36 23.17
CA ASP A 18 16.91 -9.84 24.34
C ASP A 18 15.49 -10.37 24.04
N LYS A 19 14.85 -10.91 25.09
CA LYS A 19 13.51 -11.52 25.01
C LYS A 19 12.40 -10.54 24.60
N ASP A 20 12.54 -9.26 24.96
CA ASP A 20 11.52 -8.24 24.69
C ASP A 20 11.50 -7.90 23.20
N GLU A 21 12.67 -7.76 22.56
CA GLU A 21 12.78 -7.54 21.11
C GLU A 21 12.33 -8.77 20.32
N LEU A 22 12.67 -9.98 20.79
CA LEU A 22 12.18 -11.22 20.18
C LEU A 22 10.65 -11.28 20.24
N GLY A 23 10.04 -10.83 21.35
CA GLY A 23 8.59 -10.72 21.52
C GLY A 23 7.96 -9.76 20.51
N LEU A 24 8.60 -8.61 20.22
CA LEU A 24 8.15 -7.69 19.19
C LEU A 24 8.20 -8.33 17.79
N PHE A 25 9.31 -8.98 17.44
CA PHE A 25 9.42 -9.62 16.12
C PHE A 25 8.46 -10.80 15.95
N ALA A 26 8.21 -11.56 17.02
CA ALA A 26 7.17 -12.59 17.02
C ALA A 26 5.78 -12.00 16.80
N PHE A 27 5.46 -10.87 17.44
CA PHE A 27 4.21 -10.15 17.20
C PHE A 27 4.08 -9.71 15.73
N LEU A 28 5.11 -9.08 15.16
CA LEU A 28 5.10 -8.64 13.76
C LEU A 28 5.01 -9.80 12.77
N ALA A 29 5.65 -10.93 13.05
CA ALA A 29 5.56 -12.12 12.22
C ALA A 29 4.14 -12.73 12.24
N VAL A 30 3.55 -12.88 13.43
CA VAL A 30 2.16 -13.38 13.58
C VAL A 30 1.17 -12.39 12.96
N TYR A 31 1.40 -11.10 13.13
CA TYR A 31 0.62 -10.04 12.48
C TYR A 31 0.61 -10.22 10.95
N LEU A 32 1.79 -10.33 10.32
CA LEU A 32 1.93 -10.54 8.88
C LEU A 32 1.23 -11.82 8.42
N MET A 33 1.53 -12.94 9.10
CA MET A 33 1.01 -14.24 8.70
C MET A 33 -0.49 -14.37 8.89
N SER A 34 -1.05 -13.81 9.97
CA SER A 34 -2.51 -13.85 10.22
C SER A 34 -3.29 -13.09 9.14
N TRP A 35 -2.87 -11.89 8.75
CA TRP A 35 -3.49 -11.15 7.65
C TRP A 35 -3.38 -11.91 6.32
N THR A 36 -2.19 -12.44 6.01
CA THR A 36 -1.93 -13.15 4.76
C THR A 36 -2.76 -14.42 4.63
N LEU A 37 -2.69 -15.30 5.65
CA LEU A 37 -3.34 -16.60 5.60
C LEU A 37 -4.86 -16.48 5.66
N LEU A 38 -5.39 -15.63 6.55
CA LEU A 38 -6.86 -15.45 6.62
C LEU A 38 -7.40 -14.85 5.33
N SER A 39 -6.70 -13.90 4.71
CA SER A 39 -7.13 -13.34 3.42
C SER A 39 -7.08 -14.36 2.30
N ALA A 40 -6.01 -15.15 2.20
CA ALA A 40 -5.88 -16.19 1.19
C ALA A 40 -6.95 -17.28 1.31
N LEU A 41 -7.40 -17.59 2.54
CA LEU A 41 -8.37 -18.66 2.81
C LEU A 41 -9.83 -18.19 2.73
N LEU A 42 -10.11 -16.94 3.05
CA LEU A 42 -11.47 -16.47 3.31
C LEU A 42 -12.01 -15.49 2.27
N LEU A 43 -11.16 -14.83 1.49
CA LEU A 43 -11.59 -13.80 0.54
C LEU A 43 -11.62 -14.35 -0.89
N LEU A 44 -12.60 -13.89 -1.67
CA LEU A 44 -12.80 -14.27 -3.06
C LEU A 44 -12.27 -13.22 -4.05
N SER A 45 -11.86 -12.06 -3.54
CA SER A 45 -11.24 -10.98 -4.33
C SER A 45 -10.48 -10.03 -3.40
N SER A 46 -9.85 -9.01 -3.97
CA SER A 46 -9.15 -7.95 -3.25
C SER A 46 -9.87 -6.61 -3.40
N GLU A 47 -9.37 -5.56 -2.75
CA GLU A 47 -9.83 -4.19 -2.98
C GLU A 47 -9.43 -3.70 -4.38
N LEU A 48 -10.16 -2.71 -4.90
CA LEU A 48 -9.97 -2.17 -6.26
C LEU A 48 -8.52 -1.77 -6.54
N ASP A 49 -7.89 -1.05 -5.61
CA ASP A 49 -6.51 -0.61 -5.79
C ASP A 49 -5.52 -1.79 -5.87
N SER A 50 -5.78 -2.89 -5.14
CA SER A 50 -4.95 -4.10 -5.24
C SER A 50 -5.13 -4.80 -6.59
N ILE A 51 -6.35 -4.87 -7.08
CA ILE A 51 -6.64 -5.42 -8.41
C ILE A 51 -5.98 -4.59 -9.51
N GLU A 52 -6.02 -3.27 -9.41
CA GLU A 52 -5.33 -2.37 -10.35
C GLU A 52 -3.82 -2.62 -10.34
N GLN A 53 -3.21 -2.85 -9.16
CA GLN A 53 -1.79 -3.20 -9.08
C GLN A 53 -1.48 -4.58 -9.68
N VAL A 54 -2.37 -5.57 -9.57
CA VAL A 54 -2.25 -6.86 -10.26
C VAL A 54 -2.20 -6.65 -11.77
N VAL A 55 -3.10 -5.83 -12.31
CA VAL A 55 -3.13 -5.52 -13.75
C VAL A 55 -1.84 -4.83 -14.20
N TRP A 56 -1.40 -3.80 -13.50
CA TRP A 56 -0.18 -3.07 -13.87
C TRP A 56 1.09 -3.88 -13.67
N SER A 57 1.09 -4.84 -12.76
CA SER A 57 2.24 -5.73 -12.54
C SER A 57 2.49 -6.71 -13.68
N GLN A 58 1.59 -6.82 -14.67
CA GLN A 58 1.82 -7.64 -15.86
C GLN A 58 2.96 -7.11 -16.73
N SER A 59 3.29 -5.81 -16.64
CA SER A 59 4.35 -5.20 -17.43
C SER A 59 5.20 -4.24 -16.61
N TRP A 60 6.53 -4.33 -16.78
CA TRP A 60 7.45 -3.36 -16.20
C TRP A 60 7.38 -2.05 -16.99
N GLN A 61 6.95 -0.97 -16.32
CA GLN A 61 6.92 0.38 -16.85
C GLN A 61 7.64 1.33 -15.88
N TRP A 62 8.19 2.44 -16.39
CA TRP A 62 8.77 3.49 -15.54
C TRP A 62 7.72 4.48 -15.01
N GLY A 63 6.45 4.27 -15.31
CA GLY A 63 5.31 5.00 -14.81
C GLY A 63 4.01 4.45 -15.39
N TYR A 64 2.90 4.78 -14.78
CA TYR A 64 1.56 4.43 -15.22
C TYR A 64 0.71 5.70 -15.31
N TYR A 65 -0.37 5.65 -16.05
CA TYR A 65 -1.19 6.85 -16.35
C TYR A 65 -1.73 7.60 -15.12
N LYS A 66 -1.76 6.96 -13.95
CA LYS A 66 -2.19 7.59 -12.68
C LYS A 66 -1.06 7.80 -11.68
N HIS A 67 -0.03 6.95 -11.69
CA HIS A 67 0.87 6.78 -10.55
C HIS A 67 2.31 6.43 -10.91
N PRO A 68 3.27 6.71 -10.01
CA PRO A 68 4.64 6.23 -10.12
C PRO A 68 4.76 4.70 -10.12
N PRO A 69 5.90 4.11 -10.55
CA PRO A 69 6.00 2.70 -10.94
C PRO A 69 6.23 1.71 -9.80
N LEU A 70 6.76 2.12 -8.64
CA LEU A 70 7.38 1.19 -7.69
C LEU A 70 6.41 0.14 -7.10
N PRO A 71 5.14 0.43 -6.79
CA PRO A 71 4.22 -0.59 -6.31
C PRO A 71 4.01 -1.72 -7.32
N SER A 72 3.75 -1.38 -8.58
CA SER A 72 3.54 -2.37 -9.64
C SER A 72 4.82 -3.15 -9.95
N ALA A 73 5.99 -2.50 -9.92
CA ALA A 73 7.29 -3.15 -10.10
C ALA A 73 7.60 -4.15 -8.96
N LEU A 74 7.27 -3.79 -7.71
CA LEU A 74 7.41 -4.70 -6.56
C LEU A 74 6.50 -5.93 -6.72
N LEU A 75 5.25 -5.73 -7.11
CA LEU A 75 4.31 -6.84 -7.31
C LEU A 75 4.70 -7.69 -8.51
N HIS A 76 5.20 -7.09 -9.60
CA HIS A 76 5.76 -7.80 -10.76
C HIS A 76 6.88 -8.77 -10.33
N ALA A 77 7.84 -8.29 -9.53
CA ALA A 77 8.92 -9.12 -9.03
C ALA A 77 8.41 -10.26 -8.12
N LEU A 78 7.44 -9.97 -7.25
CA LEU A 78 6.83 -10.99 -6.39
C LEU A 78 6.03 -12.03 -7.20
N ASN A 79 5.25 -11.61 -8.19
CA ASN A 79 4.53 -12.53 -9.08
C ASN A 79 5.49 -13.47 -9.83
N ALA A 80 6.62 -12.94 -10.30
CA ALA A 80 7.65 -13.75 -10.95
C ALA A 80 8.30 -14.79 -10.01
N LEU A 81 8.44 -14.45 -8.71
CA LEU A 81 9.02 -15.34 -7.70
C LEU A 81 8.05 -16.43 -7.21
N PHE A 82 6.74 -16.12 -7.15
CA PHE A 82 5.72 -16.98 -6.55
C PHE A 82 4.74 -17.61 -7.57
N GLY A 83 5.01 -17.48 -8.86
CA GLY A 83 4.24 -18.15 -9.91
C GLY A 83 2.93 -17.46 -10.30
N GLY A 84 2.82 -16.15 -10.09
CA GLY A 84 1.70 -15.32 -10.54
C GLY A 84 0.92 -14.66 -9.40
N PRO A 85 -0.08 -13.82 -9.76
CA PRO A 85 -0.85 -13.06 -8.80
C PRO A 85 -1.80 -13.97 -8.00
N SER A 86 -1.97 -13.62 -6.71
CA SER A 86 -2.99 -14.20 -5.83
C SER A 86 -3.37 -13.21 -4.72
N ILE A 87 -4.54 -13.43 -4.11
CA ILE A 87 -4.99 -12.60 -2.98
C ILE A 87 -3.99 -12.68 -1.83
N GLY A 88 -3.54 -13.89 -1.48
CA GLY A 88 -2.55 -14.08 -0.40
C GLY A 88 -1.25 -13.33 -0.67
N LEU A 89 -0.73 -13.35 -1.90
CA LEU A 89 0.49 -12.65 -2.27
C LEU A 89 0.34 -11.12 -2.21
N THR A 90 -0.78 -10.58 -2.69
CA THR A 90 -1.03 -9.12 -2.61
C THR A 90 -1.12 -8.65 -1.16
N VAL A 91 -1.80 -9.41 -0.29
CA VAL A 91 -1.91 -9.08 1.14
C VAL A 91 -0.57 -9.28 1.86
N PHE A 92 0.19 -10.33 1.54
CA PHE A 92 1.54 -10.53 2.05
C PHE A 92 2.46 -9.35 1.71
N ALA A 93 2.43 -8.89 0.46
CA ALA A 93 3.21 -7.73 0.01
C ALA A 93 2.78 -6.45 0.74
N ALA A 94 1.48 -6.21 0.88
CA ALA A 94 0.92 -5.05 1.56
C ALA A 94 1.31 -5.02 3.06
N GLN A 95 1.03 -6.09 3.78
CA GLN A 95 1.35 -6.19 5.21
C GLN A 95 2.86 -6.30 5.45
N GLY A 96 3.60 -6.87 4.51
CA GLY A 96 5.06 -6.86 4.52
C GLY A 96 5.63 -5.44 4.49
N CYS A 97 5.06 -4.56 3.66
CA CYS A 97 5.42 -3.13 3.66
C CYS A 97 5.13 -2.48 5.02
N SER A 98 3.99 -2.80 5.65
CA SER A 98 3.68 -2.30 7.00
C SER A 98 4.68 -2.80 8.05
N VAL A 99 5.04 -4.09 8.02
CA VAL A 99 6.02 -4.67 8.96
C VAL A 99 7.39 -4.06 8.79
N VAL A 100 7.86 -3.85 7.55
CA VAL A 100 9.15 -3.18 7.29
C VAL A 100 9.11 -1.72 7.77
N ALA A 101 7.99 -1.02 7.59
CA ALA A 101 7.82 0.33 8.13
C ALA A 101 7.90 0.34 9.66
N LEU A 102 7.20 -0.58 10.34
CA LEU A 102 7.23 -0.72 11.80
C LEU A 102 8.63 -1.08 12.32
N PHE A 103 9.41 -1.83 11.55
CA PHE A 103 10.83 -2.06 11.85
C PHE A 103 11.64 -0.76 11.84
N TYR A 104 11.48 0.10 10.83
CA TYR A 104 12.14 1.40 10.80
C TYR A 104 11.64 2.36 11.90
N VAL A 105 10.35 2.30 12.24
CA VAL A 105 9.79 3.02 13.41
C VAL A 105 10.47 2.56 14.71
N TRP A 106 10.70 1.25 14.87
CA TRP A 106 11.44 0.73 16.01
C TRP A 106 12.89 1.23 16.06
N LEU A 107 13.60 1.23 14.92
CA LEU A 107 14.96 1.77 14.84
C LEU A 107 15.00 3.25 15.21
N LEU A 108 14.04 4.05 14.73
CA LEU A 108 13.90 5.46 15.08
C LEU A 108 13.58 5.65 16.57
N ALA A 109 12.64 4.87 17.08
CA ALA A 109 12.24 4.93 18.49
C ALA A 109 13.40 4.63 19.44
N LYS A 110 14.27 3.67 19.10
CA LYS A 110 15.48 3.34 19.89
C LYS A 110 16.50 4.47 19.98
N GLN A 111 16.45 5.45 19.09
CA GLN A 111 17.31 6.65 19.17
C GLN A 111 16.76 7.72 20.13
N MET A 112 15.48 7.63 20.50
CA MET A 112 14.76 8.67 21.27
C MET A 112 14.21 8.17 22.62
N LEU A 113 14.04 6.85 22.78
CA LEU A 113 13.37 6.23 23.92
C LEU A 113 14.19 5.06 24.48
N PRO A 114 14.02 4.75 25.76
CA PRO A 114 14.50 3.49 26.33
C PRO A 114 13.94 2.28 25.55
N LYS A 115 14.69 1.20 25.49
CA LYS A 115 14.42 0.01 24.68
C LYS A 115 12.98 -0.52 24.81
N LYS A 116 12.48 -0.69 26.04
CA LYS A 116 11.11 -1.17 26.28
C LYS A 116 10.04 -0.17 25.82
N GLN A 117 10.28 1.11 26.01
CA GLN A 117 9.39 2.15 25.52
C GLN A 117 9.41 2.25 23.97
N ALA A 118 10.54 1.97 23.32
CA ALA A 118 10.61 1.88 21.87
C ALA A 118 9.71 0.74 21.33
N ILE A 119 9.67 -0.41 21.99
CA ILE A 119 8.74 -1.52 21.66
C ILE A 119 7.28 -1.07 21.83
N VAL A 120 6.96 -0.41 22.95
CA VAL A 120 5.63 0.15 23.22
C VAL A 120 5.20 1.10 22.09
N ALA A 121 6.08 1.98 21.65
CA ALA A 121 5.81 2.91 20.56
C ALA A 121 5.43 2.19 19.26
N VAL A 122 6.14 1.11 18.91
CA VAL A 122 5.84 0.30 17.72
C VAL A 122 4.48 -0.40 17.86
N LEU A 123 4.20 -1.00 19.01
CA LEU A 123 2.91 -1.67 19.25
C LEU A 123 1.73 -0.69 19.13
N ILE A 124 1.87 0.55 19.64
CA ILE A 124 0.85 1.60 19.45
C ILE A 124 0.71 1.94 17.96
N THR A 125 1.83 2.17 17.24
CA THR A 125 1.81 2.51 15.81
C THR A 125 1.17 1.41 14.98
N SER A 126 1.41 0.14 15.30
CA SER A 126 0.87 -1.01 14.57
C SER A 126 -0.66 -1.15 14.66
N LEU A 127 -1.31 -0.55 15.65
CA LEU A 127 -2.75 -0.61 15.85
C LEU A 127 -3.51 0.57 15.21
N ILE A 128 -2.82 1.57 14.68
CA ILE A 128 -3.44 2.62 13.88
C ILE A 128 -3.97 1.99 12.59
N ALA A 129 -5.23 2.25 12.23
CA ALA A 129 -5.88 1.60 11.09
C ALA A 129 -5.08 1.73 9.78
N TYR A 130 -4.38 2.85 9.57
CA TYR A 130 -3.52 3.08 8.41
C TYR A 130 -2.40 2.05 8.27
N HIS A 131 -1.88 1.54 9.39
CA HIS A 131 -0.78 0.58 9.42
C HIS A 131 -1.27 -0.84 9.71
N ASN A 132 -2.60 -1.05 9.83
CA ASN A 132 -3.23 -2.31 10.18
C ASN A 132 -4.30 -2.69 9.13
N SER A 133 -5.58 -2.56 9.47
CA SER A 133 -6.70 -2.99 8.63
C SER A 133 -6.79 -2.25 7.28
N ARG A 134 -6.24 -1.05 7.15
CA ARG A 134 -6.15 -0.35 5.85
C ARG A 134 -4.89 -0.72 5.07
N ALA A 135 -3.83 -1.16 5.75
CA ALA A 135 -2.62 -1.68 5.12
C ALA A 135 -2.80 -3.07 4.49
N PHE A 136 -3.96 -3.70 4.65
CA PHE A 136 -4.39 -4.90 3.93
C PHE A 136 -4.45 -4.68 2.40
N THR A 137 -4.78 -3.49 1.94
CA THR A 137 -4.84 -3.14 0.51
C THR A 137 -3.43 -2.87 -0.01
N PHE A 138 -2.99 -3.64 -1.03
CA PHE A 138 -1.73 -3.36 -1.72
C PHE A 138 -1.92 -2.21 -2.70
N ASN A 139 -1.42 -1.05 -2.34
CA ASN A 139 -1.51 0.16 -3.15
C ASN A 139 -0.36 1.14 -2.85
N HIS A 140 -0.34 2.26 -3.52
CA HIS A 140 0.67 3.32 -3.36
C HIS A 140 0.78 3.85 -1.93
N ASN A 141 -0.32 3.89 -1.17
CA ASN A 141 -0.30 4.34 0.23
C ASN A 141 0.45 3.35 1.12
N THR A 142 0.15 2.07 0.97
CA THR A 142 0.76 1.00 1.78
C THR A 142 2.21 0.78 1.40
N VAL A 143 2.54 0.76 0.11
CA VAL A 143 3.93 0.58 -0.37
C VAL A 143 4.80 1.79 -0.02
N SER A 144 4.24 2.99 0.19
CA SER A 144 5.01 4.15 0.65
C SER A 144 5.49 4.06 2.11
N LEU A 145 4.85 3.23 2.94
CA LEU A 145 5.14 3.13 4.38
C LEU A 145 6.61 2.82 4.69
N PRO A 146 7.22 1.73 4.16
CA PRO A 146 8.60 1.38 4.48
C PRO A 146 9.60 2.45 4.07
N PHE A 147 9.41 3.06 2.91
CA PHE A 147 10.33 4.07 2.40
C PHE A 147 10.22 5.39 3.16
N THR A 148 9.00 5.78 3.54
CA THR A 148 8.79 6.95 4.41
C THR A 148 9.36 6.72 5.80
N ALA A 149 9.15 5.55 6.40
CA ALA A 149 9.72 5.22 7.72
C ALA A 149 11.26 5.19 7.68
N ALA A 150 11.84 4.63 6.60
CA ALA A 150 13.28 4.65 6.36
C ALA A 150 13.81 6.08 6.20
N ALA A 151 13.12 6.93 5.45
CA ALA A 151 13.50 8.34 5.29
C ALA A 151 13.50 9.09 6.63
N LEU A 152 12.48 8.91 7.48
CA LEU A 152 12.43 9.48 8.83
C LEU A 152 13.60 8.99 9.69
N TYR A 153 13.89 7.69 9.67
CA TYR A 153 14.99 7.10 10.41
C TYR A 153 16.35 7.62 9.96
N TYR A 154 16.62 7.62 8.64
CA TYR A 154 17.91 8.05 8.11
C TYR A 154 18.11 9.55 8.24
N PHE A 155 17.06 10.38 8.08
CA PHE A 155 17.16 11.81 8.30
C PHE A 155 17.51 12.12 9.76
N TYR A 156 16.81 11.51 10.72
CA TYR A 156 17.13 11.68 12.14
C TYR A 156 18.54 11.18 12.48
N SER A 157 18.96 10.02 11.95
CA SER A 157 20.29 9.45 12.14
C SER A 157 21.39 10.32 11.53
N ALA A 158 21.13 10.93 10.38
CA ALA A 158 22.05 11.86 9.71
C ALA A 158 22.23 13.15 10.53
N LEU A 159 21.17 13.67 11.13
CA LEU A 159 21.24 14.83 12.03
C LEU A 159 22.02 14.50 13.31
N ARG A 160 21.88 13.28 13.85
CA ARG A 160 22.63 12.81 15.04
C ARG A 160 24.12 12.60 14.74
N ASN A 161 24.46 12.18 13.54
CA ASN A 161 25.83 11.99 13.08
C ASN A 161 26.02 12.56 11.67
N PRO A 162 26.19 13.89 11.54
CA PRO A 162 26.32 14.55 10.23
C PRO A 162 27.52 14.11 9.40
N LYS A 163 28.54 13.51 10.02
CA LYS A 163 29.74 12.97 9.33
C LYS A 163 29.46 11.61 8.65
N SER A 164 28.38 10.94 8.98
CA SER A 164 28.02 9.63 8.40
C SER A 164 27.48 9.79 6.98
N LEU A 165 28.33 9.67 5.98
CA LEU A 165 27.91 9.71 4.57
C LEU A 165 26.86 8.63 4.26
N SER A 166 26.97 7.45 4.87
CA SER A 166 26.01 6.35 4.70
C SER A 166 24.58 6.75 5.04
N ASN A 167 24.36 7.51 6.13
CA ASN A 167 23.02 7.97 6.49
C ASN A 167 22.43 8.91 5.43
N TRP A 168 23.24 9.80 4.86
CA TRP A 168 22.80 10.71 3.80
C TRP A 168 22.52 9.98 2.49
N LEU A 169 23.33 8.98 2.12
CA LEU A 169 23.10 8.14 0.94
C LEU A 169 21.76 7.39 1.07
N TRP A 170 21.56 6.71 2.20
CA TRP A 170 20.31 5.97 2.44
C TRP A 170 19.08 6.89 2.55
N LEU A 171 19.25 8.11 3.07
CA LEU A 171 18.19 9.12 3.07
C LEU A 171 17.76 9.44 1.62
N GLY A 172 18.71 9.71 0.74
CA GLY A 172 18.42 10.00 -0.67
C GLY A 172 17.71 8.84 -1.36
N ILE A 173 18.17 7.59 -1.14
CA ILE A 173 17.54 6.38 -1.67
C ILE A 173 16.11 6.24 -1.11
N ALA A 174 15.92 6.37 0.20
CA ALA A 174 14.61 6.21 0.83
C ALA A 174 13.60 7.26 0.35
N CYS A 175 14.03 8.53 0.23
CA CYS A 175 13.19 9.60 -0.32
C CYS A 175 12.86 9.36 -1.81
N GLY A 176 13.82 8.92 -2.61
CA GLY A 176 13.61 8.59 -4.02
C GLY A 176 12.63 7.42 -4.19
N LEU A 177 12.79 6.34 -3.44
CA LEU A 177 11.87 5.20 -3.46
C LEU A 177 10.47 5.60 -2.96
N ALA A 178 10.37 6.43 -1.90
CA ALA A 178 9.09 6.97 -1.45
C ALA A 178 8.39 7.77 -2.56
N MET A 179 9.14 8.59 -3.30
CA MET A 179 8.62 9.37 -4.45
C MET A 179 8.19 8.47 -5.60
N LEU A 180 8.92 7.39 -5.89
CA LEU A 180 8.54 6.37 -6.88
C LEU A 180 7.34 5.52 -6.45
N THR A 181 6.88 5.63 -5.19
CA THR A 181 5.60 5.05 -4.77
C THR A 181 4.46 6.05 -4.91
N LYS A 182 4.66 7.30 -4.49
CA LYS A 182 3.59 8.29 -4.44
C LYS A 182 4.14 9.72 -4.36
N TYR A 183 3.59 10.62 -5.19
CA TYR A 183 4.02 12.02 -5.22
C TYR A 183 3.83 12.77 -3.89
N SER A 184 2.87 12.34 -3.04
CA SER A 184 2.69 12.93 -1.70
C SER A 184 3.87 12.70 -0.74
N ALA A 185 4.85 11.84 -1.07
CA ALA A 185 6.11 11.74 -0.34
C ALA A 185 6.88 13.07 -0.29
N MET A 186 6.65 13.96 -1.26
CA MET A 186 7.19 15.32 -1.26
C MET A 186 6.81 16.11 0.01
N LEU A 187 5.65 15.84 0.59
CA LEU A 187 5.19 16.51 1.82
C LEU A 187 6.03 16.10 3.05
N ILE A 188 6.49 14.85 3.09
CA ILE A 188 7.45 14.39 4.10
C ILE A 188 8.81 15.04 3.88
N ILE A 189 9.29 15.09 2.64
CA ILE A 189 10.55 15.74 2.29
C ILE A 189 10.50 17.24 2.67
N ALA A 190 9.37 17.91 2.41
CA ALA A 190 9.14 19.28 2.84
C ALA A 190 9.27 19.46 4.36
N SER A 191 8.83 18.48 5.16
CA SER A 191 8.99 18.54 6.62
C SER A 191 10.47 18.54 7.06
N PHE A 192 11.36 17.89 6.29
CA PHE A 192 12.80 17.91 6.55
C PHE A 192 13.39 19.31 6.34
N PHE A 193 12.99 19.99 5.26
CA PHE A 193 13.37 21.38 5.03
C PHE A 193 12.84 22.29 6.14
N VAL A 194 11.57 22.16 6.52
CA VAL A 194 10.99 22.94 7.62
C VAL A 194 11.79 22.73 8.91
N PHE A 195 12.17 21.48 9.22
CA PHE A 195 12.95 21.19 10.42
C PHE A 195 14.35 21.81 10.37
N ILE A 196 15.07 21.68 9.23
CA ILE A 196 16.39 22.28 9.04
C ILE A 196 16.33 23.80 9.21
N ILE A 197 15.32 24.44 8.61
CA ILE A 197 15.10 25.90 8.69
C ILE A 197 14.78 26.30 10.12
N TRP A 198 13.82 25.66 10.75
CA TRP A 198 13.38 26.02 12.10
C TRP A 198 14.47 25.85 13.15
N GLN A 199 15.27 24.79 13.05
CA GLN A 199 16.38 24.53 13.97
C GLN A 199 17.68 25.27 13.58
N ARG A 200 17.66 26.08 12.51
CA ARG A 200 18.82 26.83 11.96
C ARG A 200 20.03 25.94 11.66
N LEU A 201 19.77 24.69 11.21
CA LEU A 201 20.83 23.70 10.92
C LEU A 201 21.60 24.00 9.63
N TRP A 202 21.13 24.95 8.82
CA TRP A 202 21.85 25.40 7.62
C TRP A 202 23.22 26.05 7.93
N SER A 203 23.52 26.40 9.18
CA SER A 203 24.82 26.92 9.58
C SER A 203 25.90 25.82 9.69
N ASP A 204 25.54 24.54 9.78
CA ASP A 204 26.47 23.42 9.78
C ASP A 204 26.74 22.95 8.34
N THR A 205 27.92 23.24 7.82
CA THR A 205 28.36 22.85 6.47
C THR A 205 28.26 21.35 6.23
N ARG A 206 28.42 20.51 7.25
CA ARG A 206 28.31 19.04 7.13
C ARG A 206 26.88 18.62 6.85
N ILE A 207 25.89 19.28 7.45
CA ILE A 207 24.47 19.03 7.22
C ILE A 207 24.12 19.47 5.79
N ILE A 208 24.59 20.63 5.35
CA ILE A 208 24.35 21.12 3.99
C ILE A 208 24.95 20.18 2.94
N LEU A 209 26.23 19.78 3.11
CA LEU A 209 26.90 18.84 2.19
C LEU A 209 26.20 17.46 2.19
N GLY A 210 25.81 16.96 3.36
CA GLY A 210 25.05 15.71 3.47
C GLY A 210 23.71 15.79 2.77
N PHE A 211 23.00 16.91 2.93
CA PHE A 211 21.73 17.14 2.27
C PHE A 211 21.88 17.24 0.73
N LEU A 212 22.94 17.87 0.24
CA LEU A 212 23.27 17.90 -1.19
C LEU A 212 23.53 16.49 -1.73
N VAL A 213 24.29 15.66 -1.01
CA VAL A 213 24.52 14.25 -1.38
C VAL A 213 23.17 13.50 -1.45
N SER A 214 22.30 13.64 -0.43
CA SER A 214 20.98 13.03 -0.44
C SER A 214 20.14 13.49 -1.63
N SER A 215 20.21 14.78 -1.98
CA SER A 215 19.47 15.34 -3.12
C SER A 215 19.97 14.78 -4.45
N ILE A 216 21.28 14.63 -4.63
CA ILE A 216 21.85 14.02 -5.84
C ILE A 216 21.37 12.56 -5.97
N ILE A 217 21.46 11.77 -4.89
CA ILE A 217 21.00 10.38 -4.89
C ILE A 217 19.50 10.30 -5.14
N PHE A 218 18.70 11.17 -4.52
CA PHE A 218 17.27 11.27 -4.77
C PHE A 218 16.98 11.48 -6.26
N MET A 219 17.64 12.46 -6.89
CA MET A 219 17.47 12.76 -8.32
C MET A 219 17.89 11.59 -9.22
N LEU A 220 18.97 10.88 -8.88
CA LEU A 220 19.40 9.68 -9.61
C LEU A 220 18.34 8.57 -9.52
N VAL A 221 17.75 8.35 -8.34
CA VAL A 221 16.73 7.30 -8.14
C VAL A 221 15.45 7.61 -8.90
N ILE A 222 15.00 8.87 -8.93
CA ILE A 222 13.75 9.24 -9.63
C ILE A 222 13.94 9.50 -11.12
N SER A 223 15.19 9.66 -11.62
CA SER A 223 15.45 10.09 -13.00
C SER A 223 14.78 9.24 -14.08
N PRO A 224 14.72 7.88 -14.00
CA PRO A 224 14.03 7.11 -15.04
C PRO A 224 12.55 7.42 -15.13
N HIS A 225 11.91 7.66 -13.97
CA HIS A 225 10.51 8.05 -13.93
C HIS A 225 10.28 9.48 -14.46
N VAL A 226 11.19 10.42 -14.16
CA VAL A 226 11.11 11.79 -14.70
C VAL A 226 11.25 11.79 -16.21
N LEU A 227 12.16 11.02 -16.79
CA LEU A 227 12.28 10.85 -18.23
C LEU A 227 10.98 10.27 -18.81
N TRP A 228 10.44 9.23 -18.19
CA TRP A 228 9.15 8.66 -18.60
C TRP A 228 8.01 9.70 -18.55
N LEU A 229 7.95 10.55 -17.53
CA LEU A 229 6.95 11.63 -17.45
C LEU A 229 7.05 12.59 -18.64
N VAL A 230 8.27 12.99 -19.02
CA VAL A 230 8.49 13.85 -20.17
C VAL A 230 8.02 13.18 -21.47
N ASP A 231 8.41 11.92 -21.68
CA ASP A 231 8.06 11.15 -22.88
C ASP A 231 6.54 10.87 -22.99
N ASN A 232 5.83 10.85 -21.84
CA ASN A 232 4.38 10.58 -21.76
C ASN A 232 3.55 11.84 -21.43
N ASN A 233 4.06 13.05 -21.77
CA ASN A 233 3.33 14.31 -21.63
C ASN A 233 2.73 14.55 -20.23
N TRP A 234 3.42 14.13 -19.16
CA TRP A 234 3.01 14.32 -17.77
C TRP A 234 1.62 13.76 -17.43
N ILE A 235 1.20 12.69 -18.10
CA ILE A 235 -0.14 12.10 -18.04
C ILE A 235 -0.69 11.89 -16.62
N PRO A 236 0.08 11.49 -15.58
CA PRO A 236 -0.46 11.35 -14.23
C PRO A 236 -0.95 12.67 -13.61
N PHE A 237 -0.36 13.78 -14.00
CA PHE A 237 -0.76 15.11 -13.50
C PHE A 237 -2.01 15.60 -14.21
N THR A 238 -2.19 15.32 -15.51
CA THR A 238 -3.44 15.57 -16.23
C THR A 238 -4.59 14.78 -15.60
N TYR A 239 -4.37 13.48 -15.32
CA TYR A 239 -5.36 12.66 -14.64
C TYR A 239 -5.76 13.20 -13.25
N ILE A 240 -4.80 13.71 -12.47
CA ILE A 240 -5.08 14.34 -11.17
C ILE A 240 -5.91 15.60 -11.37
N HIS A 241 -5.56 16.45 -12.32
CA HIS A 241 -6.28 17.68 -12.64
C HIS A 241 -7.74 17.40 -12.99
N ASP A 242 -8.00 16.42 -13.85
CA ASP A 242 -9.36 16.06 -14.29
C ASP A 242 -10.22 15.45 -13.16
N LYS A 243 -9.57 14.84 -12.17
CA LYS A 243 -10.24 14.29 -10.96
C LYS A 243 -10.50 15.33 -9.88
N LEU A 244 -9.91 16.52 -9.94
CA LEU A 244 -10.15 17.62 -9.01
C LEU A 244 -11.50 18.29 -9.34
N ALA A 245 -12.61 17.60 -9.01
CA ALA A 245 -13.94 18.17 -9.15
C ALA A 245 -14.14 19.32 -8.15
N GLU A 246 -14.63 20.45 -8.62
CA GLU A 246 -15.03 21.55 -7.76
C GLU A 246 -16.20 21.11 -6.87
N SER A 247 -16.13 21.48 -5.60
CA SER A 247 -17.19 21.24 -4.61
C SER A 247 -17.60 22.57 -3.99
N ASP A 248 -18.90 22.75 -3.78
CA ASP A 248 -19.47 24.00 -3.27
C ASP A 248 -19.08 24.34 -1.82
N SER A 249 -18.57 23.36 -1.04
CA SER A 249 -18.27 23.57 0.39
C SER A 249 -16.85 23.12 0.78
N ARG A 250 -15.90 24.06 0.74
CA ARG A 250 -14.51 23.86 1.22
C ARG A 250 -14.45 23.41 2.67
N LEU A 251 -15.27 24.01 3.53
CA LEU A 251 -15.33 23.68 4.95
C LEU A 251 -15.90 22.26 5.16
N GLY A 252 -16.93 21.87 4.41
CA GLY A 252 -17.50 20.52 4.44
C GLY A 252 -16.46 19.44 4.05
N ILE A 253 -15.66 19.69 3.01
CA ILE A 253 -14.56 18.80 2.60
C ILE A 253 -13.53 18.67 3.74
N LEU A 254 -13.12 19.78 4.35
CA LEU A 254 -12.13 19.77 5.43
C LEU A 254 -12.65 19.01 6.67
N ILE A 255 -13.89 19.27 7.08
CA ILE A 255 -14.53 18.55 8.21
C ILE A 255 -14.61 17.06 7.90
N GLY A 256 -15.07 16.67 6.70
CA GLY A 256 -15.13 15.29 6.27
C GLY A 256 -13.76 14.61 6.25
N PHE A 257 -12.73 15.30 5.79
CA PHE A 257 -11.34 14.81 5.82
C PHE A 257 -10.86 14.57 7.26
N VAL A 258 -11.01 15.56 8.14
CA VAL A 258 -10.59 15.46 9.56
C VAL A 258 -11.35 14.32 10.26
N ALA A 259 -12.68 14.24 10.08
CA ALA A 259 -13.49 13.17 10.64
C ALA A 259 -13.01 11.77 10.19
N ASN A 260 -12.73 11.62 8.90
CA ASN A 260 -12.20 10.36 8.36
C ASN A 260 -10.82 10.01 8.94
N VAL A 261 -9.93 10.99 9.12
CA VAL A 261 -8.63 10.78 9.77
C VAL A 261 -8.83 10.34 11.22
N MET A 262 -9.71 11.01 11.97
CA MET A 262 -10.00 10.65 13.37
C MET A 262 -10.53 9.22 13.49
N VAL A 263 -11.45 8.80 12.63
CA VAL A 263 -11.94 7.40 12.60
C VAL A 263 -10.80 6.39 12.43
N ARG A 264 -9.75 6.70 11.64
CA ARG A 264 -8.60 5.80 11.46
C ARG A 264 -7.73 5.67 12.72
N LEU A 265 -7.71 6.70 13.57
CA LEU A 265 -6.97 6.69 14.82
C LEU A 265 -7.71 5.97 15.95
N VAL A 266 -9.04 5.82 15.85
CA VAL A 266 -9.89 5.17 16.86
C VAL A 266 -9.45 3.74 17.17
N PHE A 267 -8.87 3.01 16.21
CA PHE A 267 -8.41 1.62 16.42
C PHE A 267 -7.30 1.49 17.48
N ALA A 268 -6.53 2.55 17.72
CA ALA A 268 -5.56 2.57 18.82
C ALA A 268 -6.19 2.92 20.19
N LEU A 269 -7.43 3.44 20.19
CA LEU A 269 -8.09 3.93 21.40
C LEU A 269 -8.31 2.84 22.48
N PRO A 270 -8.72 1.59 22.16
CA PRO A 270 -8.87 0.54 23.17
C PRO A 270 -7.58 0.28 23.93
N LEU A 271 -6.43 0.27 23.23
CA LEU A 271 -5.12 0.12 23.88
C LEU A 271 -4.82 1.31 24.79
N LEU A 272 -5.02 2.55 24.32
CA LEU A 272 -4.75 3.76 25.11
C LEU A 272 -5.64 3.85 26.35
N LEU A 273 -6.92 3.53 26.22
CA LEU A 273 -7.86 3.46 27.35
C LEU A 273 -7.50 2.33 28.33
N GLY A 274 -7.09 1.17 27.81
CA GLY A 274 -6.61 0.06 28.62
C GLY A 274 -5.37 0.46 29.45
N VAL A 275 -4.38 1.11 28.83
CA VAL A 275 -3.20 1.62 29.55
C VAL A 275 -3.62 2.63 30.62
N TRP A 276 -4.49 3.58 30.30
CA TRP A 276 -5.01 4.54 31.28
C TRP A 276 -5.71 3.84 32.46
N PHE A 277 -6.53 2.82 32.20
CA PHE A 277 -7.18 2.02 33.24
C PHE A 277 -6.17 1.36 34.17
N PHE A 278 -5.11 0.71 33.62
CA PHE A 278 -4.09 0.04 34.42
C PHE A 278 -3.20 1.02 35.21
N ILE A 279 -3.01 2.26 34.72
CA ILE A 279 -2.38 3.34 35.49
C ILE A 279 -3.27 3.71 36.67
N LYS A 280 -4.57 3.94 36.45
CA LYS A 280 -5.53 4.27 37.51
C LYS A 280 -5.65 3.17 38.59
N LYS A 281 -5.56 1.92 38.19
CA LYS A 281 -5.56 0.74 39.08
C LYS A 281 -4.24 0.57 39.87
N GLY A 282 -3.21 1.36 39.56
CA GLY A 282 -1.89 1.24 40.18
C GLY A 282 -1.06 0.03 39.72
N THR A 283 -1.49 -0.67 38.67
CA THR A 283 -0.73 -1.77 38.07
C THR A 283 0.51 -1.27 37.34
N ILE A 284 0.42 -0.09 36.70
CA ILE A 284 1.56 0.60 36.10
C ILE A 284 1.91 1.77 37.05
N LYS A 285 3.11 1.71 37.62
CA LYS A 285 3.59 2.73 38.57
C LYS A 285 4.32 3.84 37.85
N VAL A 286 4.27 5.05 38.42
CA VAL A 286 5.10 6.18 38.00
C VAL A 286 6.50 5.97 38.58
N LYS A 287 7.54 6.15 37.77
CA LYS A 287 8.93 6.14 38.22
C LYS A 287 9.17 7.30 39.18
N THR A 288 9.80 7.03 40.30
CA THR A 288 10.41 8.08 41.11
C THR A 288 11.67 8.57 40.38
N ILE A 289 11.55 9.67 39.62
CA ILE A 289 12.69 10.25 38.91
C ILE A 289 13.48 11.05 39.95
N PRO A 290 14.79 10.81 40.14
CA PRO A 290 15.63 11.75 40.87
C PRO A 290 15.63 13.10 40.15
N GLU A 291 15.52 14.20 40.87
CA GLU A 291 15.47 15.58 40.33
C GLU A 291 16.76 16.04 39.62
N THR A 292 17.73 15.16 39.42
CA THR A 292 19.05 15.45 38.82
C THR A 292 19.09 15.30 37.30
N GLY A 293 17.99 15.54 36.60
CA GLY A 293 17.95 15.47 35.14
C GLY A 293 18.44 16.76 34.50
N LEU A 294 19.53 16.68 33.74
CA LEU A 294 19.87 17.69 32.71
C LEU A 294 18.62 18.05 31.89
N PRO A 295 18.40 19.33 31.54
CA PRO A 295 17.25 19.73 30.73
C PRO A 295 17.24 18.92 29.45
N GLU A 296 16.18 18.11 29.28
CA GLU A 296 16.04 17.32 28.06
C GLU A 296 16.02 18.25 26.86
N SER A 297 16.82 17.90 25.89
CA SER A 297 16.75 18.53 24.59
C SER A 297 15.35 18.29 24.01
N ASN A 298 14.56 19.35 23.89
CA ASN A 298 13.27 19.32 23.20
C ASN A 298 13.39 18.98 21.70
N HIS A 299 14.60 18.59 21.25
CA HIS A 299 14.93 18.33 19.86
C HIS A 299 14.10 17.16 19.28
N ASP A 300 14.02 16.05 20.04
CA ASP A 300 13.26 14.86 19.58
C ASP A 300 11.77 15.17 19.45
N LEU A 301 11.22 15.89 20.45
CA LEU A 301 9.80 16.27 20.43
C LEU A 301 9.52 17.20 19.25
N ARG A 302 10.39 18.20 19.02
CA ARG A 302 10.28 19.10 17.87
C ARG A 302 10.36 18.36 16.56
N PHE A 303 11.30 17.41 16.44
CA PHE A 303 11.40 16.55 15.25
C PHE A 303 10.11 15.80 14.99
N LEU A 304 9.59 15.05 15.98
CA LEU A 304 8.36 14.27 15.86
C LEU A 304 7.15 15.13 15.48
N LEU A 305 7.04 16.31 16.09
CA LEU A 305 5.95 17.26 15.78
C LEU A 305 6.05 17.79 14.34
N VAL A 306 7.25 18.19 13.90
CA VAL A 306 7.43 18.74 12.54
C VAL A 306 7.13 17.68 11.49
N VAL A 307 7.66 16.47 11.62
CA VAL A 307 7.46 15.42 10.59
C VAL A 307 6.05 14.86 10.59
N LEU A 308 5.28 15.02 11.67
CA LEU A 308 3.87 14.69 11.75
C LEU A 308 2.98 15.82 11.22
N LEU A 309 3.17 17.05 11.74
CA LEU A 309 2.23 18.15 11.51
C LEU A 309 2.44 18.84 10.16
N THR A 310 3.68 19.01 9.70
CA THR A 310 3.94 19.70 8.43
C THR A 310 3.21 19.04 7.25
N PRO A 311 3.34 17.71 7.00
CA PRO A 311 2.66 17.08 5.88
C PRO A 311 1.13 17.08 6.05
N LEU A 312 0.61 17.01 7.28
CA LEU A 312 -0.83 17.14 7.55
C LEU A 312 -1.35 18.54 7.22
N ILE A 313 -0.66 19.59 7.70
CA ILE A 313 -1.02 20.99 7.42
C ILE A 313 -0.97 21.27 5.93
N LEU A 314 0.11 20.86 5.23
CA LEU A 314 0.24 21.04 3.79
C LEU A 314 -0.87 20.29 3.03
N SER A 315 -1.24 19.08 3.47
CA SER A 315 -2.36 18.35 2.87
C SER A 315 -3.70 19.08 3.04
N MET A 316 -3.94 19.69 4.21
CA MET A 316 -5.18 20.45 4.47
C MET A 316 -5.27 21.73 3.63
N MET A 317 -4.14 22.25 3.14
CA MET A 317 -4.13 23.41 2.23
C MET A 317 -4.76 23.06 0.87
N VAL A 318 -4.69 21.80 0.42
CA VAL A 318 -5.24 21.40 -0.89
C VAL A 318 -6.74 21.68 -0.99
N PRO A 319 -7.63 21.17 -0.11
CA PRO A 319 -9.06 21.47 -0.19
C PRO A 319 -9.39 22.94 0.09
N LEU A 320 -8.56 23.63 0.87
CA LEU A 320 -8.77 25.06 1.12
C LEU A 320 -8.46 25.93 -0.12
N LEU A 321 -7.47 25.56 -0.91
CA LEU A 321 -7.05 26.33 -2.09
C LEU A 321 -7.83 25.94 -3.34
N SER A 322 -8.04 24.62 -3.59
CA SER A 322 -8.60 24.10 -4.84
C SER A 322 -10.06 23.63 -4.74
N ALA A 323 -10.70 23.69 -3.55
CA ALA A 323 -12.03 23.13 -3.29
C ALA A 323 -12.17 21.63 -3.66
N SER A 324 -11.06 20.91 -3.77
CA SER A 324 -11.03 19.53 -4.22
C SER A 324 -11.10 18.56 -3.05
N PRO A 325 -11.85 17.46 -3.15
CA PRO A 325 -11.94 16.46 -2.09
C PRO A 325 -10.57 15.79 -1.84
N LEU A 326 -10.18 15.72 -0.57
CA LEU A 326 -8.96 15.05 -0.15
C LEU A 326 -9.28 13.67 0.42
N ASN A 327 -8.69 12.63 -0.16
CA ASN A 327 -8.85 11.28 0.36
C ASN A 327 -7.99 11.07 1.62
N SER A 328 -8.62 10.71 2.75
CA SER A 328 -7.93 10.47 4.02
C SER A 328 -6.85 9.37 3.97
N ASN A 329 -6.88 8.49 2.96
CA ASN A 329 -5.82 7.50 2.77
C ASN A 329 -4.49 8.12 2.29
N TRP A 330 -4.51 9.37 1.81
CA TRP A 330 -3.28 10.03 1.34
C TRP A 330 -2.32 10.38 2.47
N VAL A 331 -2.80 10.47 3.71
CA VAL A 331 -1.99 10.79 4.89
C VAL A 331 -1.49 9.55 5.66
N THR A 332 -1.68 8.35 5.11
CA THR A 332 -1.35 7.05 5.73
C THR A 332 0.05 7.03 6.35
N ALA A 333 1.07 7.45 5.62
CA ALA A 333 2.46 7.39 6.08
C ALA A 333 2.83 8.49 7.10
N PHE A 334 2.03 9.55 7.24
CA PHE A 334 2.36 10.66 8.13
C PHE A 334 2.20 10.30 9.61
N PHE A 335 1.40 9.27 9.92
CA PHE A 335 1.16 8.80 11.28
C PHE A 335 2.20 7.79 11.80
N LEU A 336 3.23 7.45 11.01
CA LEU A 336 4.30 6.54 11.44
C LEU A 336 5.00 6.96 12.74
N PRO A 337 5.30 8.25 13.02
CA PRO A 337 5.93 8.65 14.27
C PRO A 337 4.97 8.75 15.47
N SER A 338 3.66 8.52 15.29
CA SER A 338 2.64 8.78 16.33
C SER A 338 2.86 7.98 17.61
N GLY A 339 3.21 6.69 17.51
CA GLY A 339 3.47 5.87 18.69
C GLY A 339 4.69 6.35 19.48
N ILE A 340 5.74 6.84 18.79
CA ILE A 340 6.92 7.42 19.44
C ILE A 340 6.51 8.71 20.18
N LEU A 341 5.75 9.58 19.53
CA LEU A 341 5.25 10.82 20.12
C LEU A 341 4.38 10.55 21.35
N ILE A 342 3.40 9.64 21.23
CA ILE A 342 2.51 9.27 22.36
C ILE A 342 3.34 8.72 23.52
N THR A 343 4.26 7.81 23.28
CA THR A 343 5.09 7.19 24.32
C THR A 343 5.96 8.23 25.01
N LYS A 344 6.58 9.13 24.23
CA LYS A 344 7.44 10.19 24.77
C LYS A 344 6.67 11.22 25.60
N CYS A 345 5.46 11.60 25.16
CA CYS A 345 4.66 12.61 25.86
C CYS A 345 3.95 12.07 27.11
N PHE A 346 3.42 10.84 27.05
CA PHE A 346 2.49 10.35 28.07
C PHE A 346 3.03 9.21 28.93
N TYR A 347 3.99 8.43 28.43
CA TYR A 347 4.41 7.19 29.08
C TYR A 347 5.87 7.20 29.57
N LYS A 348 6.60 8.27 29.32
CA LYS A 348 8.01 8.39 29.70
C LYS A 348 8.28 8.16 31.18
N GLN A 349 7.39 8.63 32.06
CA GLN A 349 7.52 8.55 33.51
C GLN A 349 7.01 7.24 34.10
N LEU A 350 6.50 6.32 33.29
CA LEU A 350 5.95 5.05 33.75
C LEU A 350 7.03 3.97 33.87
N ASP A 351 6.79 2.98 34.76
CA ASP A 351 7.67 1.80 34.84
C ASP A 351 7.69 1.03 33.53
N ASP A 352 8.87 0.91 32.92
CA ASP A 352 9.03 0.36 31.57
C ASP A 352 8.62 -1.10 31.44
N THR A 353 8.84 -1.90 32.51
CA THR A 353 8.55 -3.33 32.49
C THR A 353 7.04 -3.58 32.63
N GLN A 354 6.40 -2.87 33.54
CA GLN A 354 4.95 -2.96 33.73
C GLN A 354 4.20 -2.43 32.52
N LEU A 355 4.65 -1.29 31.97
CA LEU A 355 4.10 -0.71 30.75
C LEU A 355 4.20 -1.66 29.56
N LEU A 356 5.39 -2.20 29.30
CA LEU A 356 5.59 -3.16 28.19
C LEU A 356 4.71 -4.40 28.35
N LYS A 357 4.62 -4.98 29.56
CA LYS A 357 3.78 -6.15 29.82
C LYS A 357 2.31 -5.89 29.52
N VAL A 358 1.78 -4.75 29.99
CA VAL A 358 0.38 -4.36 29.78
C VAL A 358 0.12 -4.06 28.31
N VAL A 359 0.97 -3.23 27.68
CA VAL A 359 0.81 -2.83 26.27
C VAL A 359 0.91 -4.05 25.34
N SER A 360 1.85 -4.97 25.60
CA SER A 360 1.96 -6.20 24.80
C SER A 360 0.70 -7.06 24.89
N GLY A 361 0.17 -7.28 26.10
CA GLY A 361 -1.09 -8.03 26.27
C GLY A 361 -2.27 -7.36 25.56
N LEU A 362 -2.42 -6.03 25.72
CA LEU A 362 -3.47 -5.25 25.05
C LEU A 362 -3.29 -5.24 23.52
N ALA A 363 -2.05 -5.20 23.02
CA ALA A 363 -1.79 -5.21 21.58
C ALA A 363 -2.22 -6.54 20.95
N TRP A 364 -1.91 -7.67 21.56
CA TRP A 364 -2.38 -8.99 21.11
C TRP A 364 -3.90 -9.09 21.09
N ILE A 365 -4.57 -8.65 22.16
CA ILE A 365 -6.03 -8.67 22.25
C ILE A 365 -6.64 -7.75 21.17
N THR A 366 -6.14 -6.52 21.05
CA THR A 366 -6.66 -5.55 20.07
C THR A 366 -6.44 -6.05 18.64
N GLN A 367 -5.27 -6.65 18.34
CA GLN A 367 -4.99 -7.23 17.04
C GLN A 367 -5.97 -8.37 16.70
N ALA A 368 -6.24 -9.26 17.66
CA ALA A 368 -7.22 -10.33 17.46
C ALA A 368 -8.63 -9.77 17.21
N ILE A 369 -9.05 -8.74 17.96
CA ILE A 369 -10.33 -8.06 17.77
C ILE A 369 -10.42 -7.43 16.38
N ILE A 370 -9.36 -6.73 15.94
CA ILE A 370 -9.33 -6.12 14.60
C ILE A 370 -9.50 -7.17 13.51
N LEU A 371 -8.78 -8.29 13.59
CA LEU A 371 -8.88 -9.38 12.62
C LEU A 371 -10.29 -9.99 12.61
N ILE A 372 -10.81 -10.37 13.77
CA ILE A 372 -12.16 -10.94 13.90
C ILE A 372 -13.21 -9.97 13.34
N PHE A 373 -13.13 -8.70 13.71
CA PHE A 373 -14.07 -7.68 13.25
C PHE A 373 -13.96 -7.48 11.72
N PHE A 374 -12.74 -7.38 11.18
CA PHE A 374 -12.53 -7.20 9.74
C PHE A 374 -13.14 -8.35 8.94
N PHE A 375 -12.83 -9.60 9.29
CA PHE A 375 -13.36 -10.76 8.56
C PHE A 375 -14.85 -10.98 8.82
N ALA A 376 -15.35 -10.69 10.01
CA ALA A 376 -16.80 -10.72 10.27
C ALA A 376 -17.54 -9.70 9.40
N VAL A 377 -17.03 -8.47 9.27
CA VAL A 377 -17.60 -7.46 8.37
C VAL A 377 -17.48 -7.90 6.91
N ALA A 378 -16.34 -8.45 6.49
CA ALA A 378 -16.15 -8.88 5.11
C ALA A 378 -17.06 -10.05 4.69
N LEU A 379 -17.28 -11.02 5.59
CA LEU A 379 -17.96 -12.28 5.27
C LEU A 379 -19.44 -12.31 5.70
N ILE A 380 -19.75 -11.76 6.87
CA ILE A 380 -21.07 -11.90 7.48
C ILE A 380 -21.98 -10.72 7.13
N TYR A 381 -21.46 -9.49 7.20
CA TYR A 381 -22.25 -8.29 6.98
C TYR A 381 -22.92 -8.22 5.60
N PRO A 382 -22.27 -8.57 4.47
CA PRO A 382 -22.92 -8.60 3.16
C PRO A 382 -24.10 -9.54 3.10
N ASN A 383 -24.03 -10.68 3.81
CA ASN A 383 -25.12 -11.67 3.89
C ASN A 383 -26.32 -11.15 4.69
N ILE A 384 -26.09 -10.35 5.74
CA ILE A 384 -27.16 -9.78 6.58
C ILE A 384 -27.89 -8.65 5.85
N VAL A 385 -27.15 -7.73 5.23
CA VAL A 385 -27.74 -6.55 4.56
C VAL A 385 -28.11 -6.79 3.09
N GLY A 386 -27.74 -7.93 2.51
CA GLY A 386 -27.97 -8.23 1.09
C GLY A 386 -27.18 -7.31 0.15
N SER A 387 -26.06 -6.74 0.61
CA SER A 387 -25.22 -5.86 -0.19
C SER A 387 -24.01 -6.61 -0.77
N ALA A 388 -23.63 -6.26 -2.00
CA ALA A 388 -22.44 -6.78 -2.62
C ALA A 388 -21.19 -6.12 -2.02
N ALA A 389 -20.20 -6.93 -1.59
CA ALA A 389 -18.90 -6.45 -1.12
C ALA A 389 -17.80 -6.87 -2.09
N ARG A 390 -16.85 -5.99 -2.40
CA ARG A 390 -15.73 -6.26 -3.33
C ARG A 390 -14.97 -7.52 -2.97
N LEU A 391 -14.70 -7.74 -1.68
CA LEU A 391 -13.95 -8.88 -1.17
C LEU A 391 -14.63 -10.25 -1.43
N ASN A 392 -15.93 -10.24 -1.75
CA ASN A 392 -16.72 -11.43 -2.06
C ASN A 392 -17.09 -11.50 -3.55
N PHE A 393 -16.40 -10.75 -4.40
CA PHE A 393 -16.62 -10.79 -5.85
C PHE A 393 -16.28 -12.18 -6.39
N PRO A 394 -17.13 -12.80 -7.25
CA PRO A 394 -16.94 -14.18 -7.72
C PRO A 394 -15.89 -14.27 -8.83
N GLY A 395 -14.64 -13.85 -8.53
CA GLY A 395 -13.54 -13.76 -9.49
C GLY A 395 -13.18 -15.10 -10.12
N GLU A 396 -13.15 -16.17 -9.33
CA GLU A 396 -12.86 -17.52 -9.82
C GLU A 396 -13.95 -18.04 -10.78
N ALA A 397 -15.21 -17.86 -10.42
CA ALA A 397 -16.33 -18.25 -11.28
C ALA A 397 -16.34 -17.47 -12.60
N LEU A 398 -15.95 -16.17 -12.53
CA LEU A 398 -15.82 -15.32 -13.71
C LEU A 398 -14.67 -15.83 -14.62
N ALA A 399 -13.50 -16.08 -14.06
CA ALA A 399 -12.34 -16.58 -14.80
C ALA A 399 -12.61 -17.94 -15.46
N ASN A 400 -13.26 -18.87 -14.73
CA ASN A 400 -13.66 -20.17 -15.25
C ASN A 400 -14.63 -20.02 -16.43
N LYS A 401 -15.62 -19.12 -16.32
CA LYS A 401 -16.60 -18.90 -17.38
C LYS A 401 -16.01 -18.25 -18.62
N VAL A 402 -15.09 -17.31 -18.46
CA VAL A 402 -14.31 -16.71 -19.57
C VAL A 402 -13.48 -17.78 -20.28
N THR A 403 -12.78 -18.62 -19.53
CA THR A 403 -11.94 -19.70 -20.09
C THR A 403 -12.78 -20.76 -20.79
N GLU A 404 -13.93 -21.17 -20.21
CA GLU A 404 -14.87 -22.11 -20.82
C GLU A 404 -15.37 -21.62 -22.18
N ILE A 405 -15.86 -20.37 -22.24
CA ILE A 405 -16.42 -19.78 -23.46
C ILE A 405 -15.31 -19.64 -24.53
N TRP A 406 -14.11 -19.20 -24.14
CA TRP A 406 -12.99 -19.08 -25.06
C TRP A 406 -12.59 -20.44 -25.66
N SER A 407 -12.37 -21.44 -24.81
CA SER A 407 -11.93 -22.78 -25.23
C SER A 407 -12.96 -23.51 -26.09
N ALA A 408 -14.24 -23.18 -25.98
CA ALA A 408 -15.28 -23.71 -26.86
C ALA A 408 -15.21 -23.16 -28.29
N GLN A 409 -14.54 -22.03 -28.51
CA GLN A 409 -14.49 -21.31 -29.79
C GLN A 409 -13.06 -21.28 -30.40
N GLN A 410 -12.03 -21.40 -29.56
CA GLN A 410 -10.62 -21.25 -29.94
C GLN A 410 -9.79 -22.41 -29.38
N LYS A 411 -8.82 -22.89 -30.16
CA LYS A 411 -7.90 -23.97 -29.74
C LYS A 411 -6.73 -23.45 -28.92
N GLU A 412 -6.27 -22.24 -29.23
CA GLU A 412 -5.14 -21.61 -28.56
C GLU A 412 -5.56 -21.01 -27.21
N PRO A 413 -4.68 -20.99 -26.21
CA PRO A 413 -4.98 -20.33 -24.93
C PRO A 413 -5.36 -18.86 -25.11
N LEU A 414 -6.20 -18.33 -24.20
CA LEU A 414 -6.57 -16.94 -24.20
C LEU A 414 -5.34 -16.07 -23.91
N ALA A 415 -4.89 -15.31 -24.92
CA ALA A 415 -3.71 -14.44 -24.81
C ALA A 415 -4.08 -13.00 -24.39
N ILE A 416 -5.16 -12.45 -24.92
CA ILE A 416 -5.58 -11.07 -24.64
C ILE A 416 -7.03 -11.04 -24.14
N LEU A 417 -7.21 -10.41 -22.99
CA LEU A 417 -8.50 -10.07 -22.41
C LEU A 417 -8.72 -8.56 -22.55
N ILE A 418 -9.89 -8.11 -23.02
CA ILE A 418 -10.28 -6.71 -23.08
C ILE A 418 -11.42 -6.48 -22.10
N SER A 419 -11.21 -5.63 -21.11
CA SER A 419 -12.18 -5.33 -20.04
C SER A 419 -11.75 -4.10 -19.25
N ASP A 420 -12.62 -3.63 -18.36
CA ASP A 420 -12.22 -2.68 -17.30
C ASP A 420 -11.22 -3.32 -16.32
N SER A 421 -10.48 -2.47 -15.60
CA SER A 421 -9.44 -2.92 -14.66
C SER A 421 -9.97 -3.84 -13.54
N TRP A 422 -11.22 -3.63 -13.09
CA TRP A 422 -11.81 -4.44 -12.01
C TRP A 422 -12.21 -5.83 -12.51
N THR A 423 -13.02 -5.89 -13.57
CA THR A 423 -13.52 -7.14 -14.13
C THR A 423 -12.35 -7.99 -14.66
N GLY A 424 -11.52 -7.38 -15.51
CA GLY A 424 -10.36 -8.05 -16.10
C GLY A 424 -9.32 -8.47 -15.06
N GLY A 425 -8.99 -7.61 -14.11
CA GLY A 425 -8.02 -7.92 -13.05
C GLY A 425 -8.46 -9.06 -12.13
N ASN A 426 -9.78 -9.23 -11.90
CA ASN A 426 -10.30 -10.41 -11.20
C ASN A 426 -10.17 -11.70 -12.04
N VAL A 427 -10.26 -11.62 -13.36
CA VAL A 427 -9.95 -12.78 -14.22
C VAL A 427 -8.46 -13.15 -14.12
N LEU A 428 -7.55 -12.16 -14.08
CA LEU A 428 -6.10 -12.41 -13.96
C LEU A 428 -5.71 -13.15 -12.67
N LEU A 429 -6.41 -12.90 -11.57
CA LEU A 429 -6.14 -13.60 -10.31
C LEU A 429 -6.30 -15.12 -10.42
N TYR A 430 -7.20 -15.60 -11.28
CA TYR A 430 -7.62 -16.99 -11.30
C TYR A 430 -7.39 -17.71 -12.63
N ALA A 431 -7.40 -17.02 -13.77
CA ALA A 431 -7.17 -17.65 -15.07
C ALA A 431 -5.75 -18.21 -15.18
N ARG A 432 -5.63 -19.45 -15.64
CA ARG A 432 -4.34 -20.10 -15.94
C ARG A 432 -4.43 -20.85 -17.27
N PRO A 433 -3.54 -20.56 -18.23
CA PRO A 433 -2.52 -19.50 -18.20
C PRO A 433 -3.13 -18.09 -18.07
N GLU A 434 -2.37 -17.17 -17.47
CA GLU A 434 -2.81 -15.79 -17.23
C GLU A 434 -2.84 -14.99 -18.54
N PRO A 435 -4.00 -14.45 -18.98
CA PRO A 435 -4.05 -13.61 -20.16
C PRO A 435 -3.50 -12.22 -19.89
N THR A 436 -3.10 -11.50 -20.92
CA THR A 436 -2.73 -10.09 -20.83
C THR A 436 -3.98 -9.21 -20.92
N LEU A 437 -4.16 -8.31 -19.93
CA LEU A 437 -5.30 -7.39 -19.94
C LEU A 437 -5.00 -6.13 -20.78
N PHE A 438 -5.92 -5.81 -21.70
CA PHE A 438 -5.99 -4.55 -22.42
C PHE A 438 -7.14 -3.74 -21.83
N ILE A 439 -6.82 -2.79 -20.94
CA ILE A 439 -7.80 -2.01 -20.19
C ILE A 439 -8.61 -1.13 -21.12
N ASP A 440 -9.94 -1.30 -21.11
CA ASP A 440 -10.91 -0.49 -21.85
C ASP A 440 -10.55 -0.23 -23.34
N ASN A 441 -9.78 -1.16 -23.95
CA ASN A 441 -9.23 -1.00 -25.30
C ASN A 441 -8.39 0.28 -25.46
N ASN A 442 -7.74 0.73 -24.38
CA ASN A 442 -7.02 1.98 -24.29
C ASN A 442 -5.50 1.78 -24.11
N ALA A 443 -4.72 2.09 -25.14
CA ALA A 443 -3.26 1.95 -25.12
C ALA A 443 -2.56 2.91 -24.14
N LEU A 444 -3.19 4.01 -23.71
CA LEU A 444 -2.63 4.91 -22.70
C LEU A 444 -2.70 4.27 -21.30
N GLU A 445 -3.74 3.48 -21.05
CA GLU A 445 -3.92 2.77 -19.77
C GLU A 445 -3.18 1.46 -19.71
N SER A 446 -2.93 0.83 -20.87
CA SER A 446 -2.23 -0.45 -21.03
C SER A 446 -1.22 -0.41 -22.18
N PRO A 447 -0.10 0.34 -22.01
CA PRO A 447 0.89 0.53 -23.09
C PRO A 447 1.64 -0.75 -23.49
N TRP A 448 1.41 -1.85 -22.80
CA TRP A 448 1.97 -3.17 -23.11
C TRP A 448 1.18 -3.95 -24.16
N VAL A 449 -0.02 -3.50 -24.56
CA VAL A 449 -0.84 -4.10 -25.62
C VAL A 449 -1.20 -3.04 -26.64
N ASN A 450 -1.19 -3.39 -27.93
CA ASN A 450 -1.59 -2.52 -29.02
C ASN A 450 -2.57 -3.21 -29.99
N ALA A 451 -3.10 -2.46 -30.93
CA ALA A 451 -4.07 -2.97 -31.91
C ALA A 451 -3.52 -4.11 -32.80
N GLN A 452 -2.20 -4.13 -33.07
CA GLN A 452 -1.54 -5.19 -33.84
C GLN A 452 -1.51 -6.50 -33.04
N ASP A 453 -1.30 -6.43 -31.72
CA ASP A 453 -1.36 -7.57 -30.82
C ASP A 453 -2.76 -8.18 -30.82
N VAL A 454 -3.81 -7.35 -30.73
CA VAL A 454 -5.21 -7.81 -30.82
C VAL A 454 -5.51 -8.45 -32.17
N ALA A 455 -4.95 -7.92 -33.26
CA ALA A 455 -5.09 -8.53 -34.57
C ALA A 455 -4.37 -9.89 -34.68
N ALA A 456 -3.19 -10.01 -34.08
CA ALA A 456 -2.35 -11.22 -34.11
C ALA A 456 -2.87 -12.34 -33.20
N CYS A 457 -3.29 -12.00 -31.99
CA CYS A 457 -3.66 -12.97 -30.95
C CYS A 457 -5.15 -13.28 -30.89
N GLY A 458 -6.00 -12.41 -31.46
CA GLY A 458 -7.40 -12.36 -31.09
C GLY A 458 -7.59 -11.85 -29.66
N ALA A 459 -8.83 -11.71 -29.22
CA ALA A 459 -9.14 -11.26 -27.88
C ALA A 459 -10.52 -11.76 -27.41
N PHE A 460 -10.63 -12.00 -26.11
CA PHE A 460 -11.91 -12.10 -25.41
C PHE A 460 -12.28 -10.73 -24.82
N ILE A 461 -13.45 -10.24 -25.17
CA ILE A 461 -13.98 -8.96 -24.68
C ILE A 461 -15.08 -9.26 -23.66
N ILE A 462 -15.01 -8.65 -22.48
CA ILE A 462 -16.05 -8.79 -21.45
C ILE A 462 -16.28 -7.46 -20.75
N LEU A 463 -17.55 -7.16 -20.55
CA LEU A 463 -17.99 -5.97 -19.80
C LEU A 463 -19.24 -6.31 -18.98
N VAL A 464 -19.44 -5.58 -17.90
CA VAL A 464 -20.71 -5.62 -17.16
C VAL A 464 -21.81 -5.13 -18.11
N LYS A 465 -22.91 -5.88 -18.21
CA LYS A 465 -24.01 -5.58 -19.13
C LYS A 465 -24.62 -4.22 -18.80
N THR A 466 -24.62 -3.35 -19.78
CA THR A 466 -25.26 -2.03 -19.78
C THR A 466 -26.38 -2.01 -20.84
N GLU A 467 -27.23 -1.00 -20.83
CA GLU A 467 -28.29 -0.84 -21.85
C GLU A 467 -27.71 -0.71 -23.26
N THR A 468 -26.58 0.00 -23.39
CA THR A 468 -25.84 0.16 -24.64
C THR A 468 -24.39 -0.23 -24.44
N VAL A 469 -23.75 -0.82 -25.46
CA VAL A 469 -22.32 -1.11 -25.46
C VAL A 469 -21.58 0.22 -25.49
N PRO A 470 -20.64 0.50 -24.55
CA PRO A 470 -19.85 1.73 -24.56
C PRO A 470 -19.07 1.90 -25.86
N ASP A 471 -18.84 3.14 -26.31
CA ASP A 471 -18.19 3.46 -27.59
C ASP A 471 -16.82 2.80 -27.76
N ALA A 472 -16.04 2.72 -26.67
CA ALA A 472 -14.72 2.06 -26.67
C ALA A 472 -14.78 0.58 -27.10
N TYR A 473 -15.92 -0.08 -26.95
CA TYR A 473 -16.13 -1.49 -27.26
C TYR A 473 -17.01 -1.71 -28.50
N SER A 474 -17.69 -0.70 -29.00
CA SER A 474 -18.69 -0.83 -30.07
C SER A 474 -18.11 -1.46 -31.34
N LEU A 475 -16.93 -1.01 -31.78
CA LEU A 475 -16.22 -1.54 -32.94
C LEU A 475 -15.80 -3.00 -32.71
N LEU A 476 -15.29 -3.35 -31.53
CA LEU A 476 -14.89 -4.71 -31.17
C LEU A 476 -16.09 -5.68 -31.22
N PHE A 477 -17.23 -5.27 -30.67
CA PHE A 477 -18.47 -6.04 -30.70
C PHE A 477 -19.04 -6.21 -32.11
N SER A 478 -18.89 -5.19 -32.99
CA SER A 478 -19.34 -5.28 -34.38
C SER A 478 -18.50 -6.26 -35.21
N GLN A 479 -17.20 -6.38 -34.92
CA GLN A 479 -16.24 -7.25 -35.59
C GLN A 479 -16.13 -8.65 -35.00
N ALA A 480 -16.86 -8.94 -33.92
CA ALA A 480 -16.82 -10.21 -33.23
C ALA A 480 -17.48 -11.34 -34.03
N THR A 481 -16.86 -12.51 -34.04
CA THR A 481 -17.38 -13.74 -34.69
C THR A 481 -18.37 -14.49 -33.77
N ALA A 482 -18.24 -14.31 -32.47
CA ALA A 482 -19.16 -14.86 -31.48
C ALA A 482 -19.41 -13.81 -30.40
N LYS A 483 -20.63 -13.73 -29.89
CA LYS A 483 -21.04 -12.84 -28.82
C LYS A 483 -22.21 -13.41 -28.03
N GLY A 484 -22.34 -13.00 -26.80
CA GLY A 484 -23.41 -13.49 -25.93
C GLY A 484 -23.41 -12.79 -24.57
N GLY A 485 -24.09 -13.38 -23.64
CA GLY A 485 -24.13 -12.92 -22.26
C GLY A 485 -24.26 -14.08 -21.30
N PHE A 486 -23.91 -13.84 -20.06
CA PHE A 486 -24.15 -14.77 -18.95
C PHE A 486 -24.34 -13.98 -17.65
N SER A 487 -24.84 -14.68 -16.64
CA SER A 487 -25.02 -14.12 -15.29
C SER A 487 -24.22 -14.94 -14.29
N LEU A 488 -23.67 -14.25 -13.29
CA LEU A 488 -23.02 -14.87 -12.14
C LEU A 488 -23.64 -14.33 -10.87
N SER A 489 -23.92 -15.22 -9.92
CA SER A 489 -24.32 -14.82 -8.59
C SER A 489 -23.12 -14.22 -7.85
N TRP A 490 -23.34 -13.12 -7.13
CA TRP A 490 -22.33 -12.56 -6.24
C TRP A 490 -22.01 -13.56 -5.13
N GLY A 491 -20.73 -13.82 -4.88
CA GLY A 491 -20.32 -14.83 -3.89
C GLY A 491 -20.83 -14.51 -2.49
N HIS A 492 -21.26 -15.54 -1.76
CA HIS A 492 -21.74 -15.50 -0.37
C HIS A 492 -22.94 -14.58 -0.07
N ALA A 493 -23.69 -14.12 -1.06
CA ALA A 493 -24.89 -13.32 -0.83
C ALA A 493 -26.15 -14.21 -0.93
N PRO A 494 -26.88 -14.47 0.18
CA PRO A 494 -28.03 -15.38 0.18
C PRO A 494 -29.23 -14.89 -0.66
N ARG A 495 -29.27 -13.61 -1.02
CA ARG A 495 -30.34 -12.99 -1.82
C ARG A 495 -29.85 -12.51 -3.18
N GLY A 496 -28.88 -13.24 -3.76
CA GLY A 496 -28.53 -13.23 -5.16
C GLY A 496 -28.54 -11.89 -5.87
N LYS A 497 -27.58 -11.00 -5.59
CA LYS A 497 -27.30 -9.95 -6.55
C LYS A 497 -26.59 -10.61 -7.73
N GLU A 498 -27.28 -10.72 -8.87
CA GLU A 498 -26.70 -11.22 -10.09
C GLU A 498 -25.86 -10.14 -10.79
N LEU A 499 -24.72 -10.54 -11.29
CA LEU A 499 -23.89 -9.78 -12.20
C LEU A 499 -24.16 -10.28 -13.61
N HIS A 500 -24.62 -9.40 -14.46
CA HIS A 500 -24.87 -9.72 -15.87
C HIS A 500 -23.69 -9.21 -16.69
N TYR A 501 -23.15 -10.09 -17.54
CA TYR A 501 -22.03 -9.78 -18.43
C TYR A 501 -22.46 -9.90 -19.90
N SER A 502 -21.93 -9.02 -20.72
CA SER A 502 -21.89 -9.15 -22.17
C SER A 502 -20.46 -9.50 -22.58
N TRP A 503 -20.33 -10.44 -23.51
CA TRP A 503 -19.02 -10.85 -24.03
C TRP A 503 -19.00 -10.94 -25.54
N ALA A 504 -17.81 -10.82 -26.13
CA ALA A 504 -17.55 -11.00 -27.54
C ALA A 504 -16.18 -11.66 -27.76
N ILE A 505 -16.03 -12.41 -28.86
CA ILE A 505 -14.76 -12.98 -29.29
C ILE A 505 -14.36 -12.39 -30.64
N LYS A 506 -13.17 -11.80 -30.65
CA LYS A 506 -12.48 -11.39 -31.87
C LYS A 506 -11.39 -12.42 -32.16
N PRO A 507 -11.49 -13.24 -33.22
CA PRO A 507 -10.45 -14.21 -33.57
C PRO A 507 -9.19 -13.48 -34.10
N PRO A 508 -8.03 -14.17 -34.13
CA PRO A 508 -6.86 -13.68 -34.86
C PRO A 508 -7.20 -13.37 -36.31
N MET A 509 -6.61 -12.33 -36.87
CA MET A 509 -6.82 -11.98 -38.28
C MET A 509 -6.03 -12.95 -39.18
N PRO A 510 -6.63 -13.47 -40.27
CA PRO A 510 -5.91 -14.26 -41.25
C PRO A 510 -4.69 -13.52 -41.82
N GLY A 511 -3.52 -14.15 -41.78
CA GLY A 511 -2.27 -13.56 -42.28
C GLY A 511 -1.60 -12.56 -41.31
N ALA A 512 -2.10 -12.39 -40.11
CA ALA A 512 -1.42 -11.59 -39.08
C ALA A 512 -0.11 -12.28 -38.62
N ALA A 513 0.78 -11.50 -38.02
CA ALA A 513 2.00 -12.04 -37.39
C ALA A 513 1.66 -13.04 -36.25
N PRO A 514 2.55 -13.95 -35.89
CA PRO A 514 2.34 -14.81 -34.72
C PRO A 514 2.12 -14.00 -33.43
N CYS A 515 1.23 -14.49 -32.57
CA CYS A 515 0.95 -13.84 -31.29
C CYS A 515 2.19 -13.87 -30.39
N ARG A 516 2.71 -12.71 -30.02
CA ARG A 516 3.92 -12.58 -29.17
C ARG A 516 3.70 -13.05 -27.72
N PHE A 517 2.47 -13.12 -27.26
CA PHE A 517 2.15 -13.57 -25.90
C PHE A 517 2.10 -15.09 -25.74
N THR A 518 2.03 -15.86 -26.84
CA THR A 518 1.99 -17.34 -26.80
C THR A 518 3.24 -17.92 -26.14
N SER A 519 4.43 -17.35 -26.40
CA SER A 519 5.68 -17.81 -25.77
C SER A 519 5.78 -17.54 -24.27
N GLN A 520 4.98 -16.65 -23.73
CA GLN A 520 4.87 -16.39 -22.28
C GLN A 520 3.94 -17.42 -21.63
N LEU A 521 2.90 -17.85 -22.31
CA LEU A 521 1.94 -18.84 -21.86
C LEU A 521 2.57 -20.24 -21.74
N ASP A 522 3.47 -20.60 -22.65
CA ASP A 522 4.17 -21.89 -22.65
C ASP A 522 5.17 -22.04 -21.48
N LYS A 523 5.73 -20.95 -20.97
CA LYS A 523 6.65 -20.96 -19.83
C LYS A 523 5.97 -21.20 -18.48
N VAL A 524 4.67 -21.00 -18.38
CA VAL A 524 3.88 -21.22 -17.16
C VAL A 524 3.30 -22.64 -17.12
N ALA A 525 3.25 -23.31 -18.28
CA ALA A 525 2.72 -24.67 -18.40
C ALA A 525 3.79 -25.76 -18.17
N GLN A 526 5.08 -25.40 -18.04
CA GLN A 526 6.22 -26.26 -17.63
C GLN A 526 6.59 -26.01 -16.16
#